data_c9d174f1b502f876b47d521de8db549a
#
_entry.id   c9d174f1b502f876b47d521de8db549a
#
_cell.length_a   1.000
_cell.length_b   1.000
_cell.length_c   1.000
_cell.angle_alpha   90.00
_cell.angle_beta   90.00
_cell.angle_gamma   90.00
#
_symmetry.space_group_name_H-M   'P 1'
#
loop_
_entity.id
_entity.type
_entity.pdbx_description
1 polymer ?
#
loop_
_entity_poly.entity_id
_entity_poly.type
_entity_poly.pdbx_seq_one_letter_code
_entity_poly.pdbx_strand_id
1 'polypeptide(L)'
;MLKVTNVHKAFGKNEILKGVDLTVDKGDVVVILGPSGSGKTTLLRTIDFLETADQGELEFDDIKTSLSHAHKNTILNVRRKTGFVYQNYNLFANKTALENVMEGLVTARKVPKDLALEIAEHALKKVGLLDRKDFYPSQLSGGQQQRVGIA
;
A
#
# COMPACT_ATOMS: atom_id res chain seq x y z
N MET A 1 15.54 -2.84 5.36
CA MET A 1 15.72 -1.37 5.42
C MET A 1 15.09 -0.74 4.19
N LEU A 2 14.36 0.35 4.37
CA LEU A 2 13.86 1.19 3.28
C LEU A 2 14.46 2.58 3.43
N LYS A 3 15.05 3.12 2.37
CA LYS A 3 15.59 4.48 2.35
C LYS A 3 15.18 5.17 1.05
N VAL A 4 14.67 6.37 1.15
CA VAL A 4 14.50 7.27 0.01
C VAL A 4 15.33 8.52 0.21
N THR A 5 15.90 9.03 -0.87
CA THR A 5 16.82 10.16 -0.83
C THR A 5 16.44 11.16 -1.91
N ASN A 6 16.43 12.43 -1.53
CA ASN A 6 16.22 13.58 -2.40
C ASN A 6 14.97 13.47 -3.27
N VAL A 7 13.83 13.11 -2.65
CA VAL A 7 12.57 12.92 -3.38
C VAL A 7 11.92 14.25 -3.72
N HIS A 8 11.74 14.51 -4.99
CA HIS A 8 11.04 15.69 -5.51
C HIS A 8 9.78 15.27 -6.27
N LYS A 9 8.71 16.03 -6.07
CA LYS A 9 7.46 15.89 -6.82
C LYS A 9 6.73 17.20 -6.94
N ALA A 10 6.38 17.57 -8.17
CA ALA A 10 5.53 18.70 -8.46
C ALA A 10 4.25 18.27 -9.21
N PHE A 11 3.17 18.99 -9.01
CA PHE A 11 1.95 18.92 -9.80
C PHE A 11 1.73 20.27 -10.49
N GLY A 12 2.03 20.32 -11.78
CA GLY A 12 2.10 21.57 -12.53
C GLY A 12 3.20 22.49 -11.95
N LYS A 13 2.81 23.69 -11.48
CA LYS A 13 3.75 24.65 -10.87
C LYS A 13 3.93 24.46 -9.35
N ASN A 14 3.16 23.57 -8.72
CA ASN A 14 3.22 23.38 -7.28
C ASN A 14 4.17 22.24 -6.93
N GLU A 15 5.33 22.57 -6.37
CA GLU A 15 6.26 21.61 -5.82
C GLU A 15 5.77 21.15 -4.44
N ILE A 16 5.44 19.86 -4.34
CA ILE A 16 4.88 19.23 -3.13
C ILE A 16 5.97 18.54 -2.30
N LEU A 17 6.88 17.82 -2.95
CA LEU A 17 8.04 17.23 -2.31
C LEU A 17 9.28 17.98 -2.78
N LYS A 18 10.10 18.44 -1.85
CA LYS A 18 11.21 19.37 -2.09
C LYS A 18 12.53 18.81 -1.55
N GLY A 19 12.93 17.64 -2.05
CA GLY A 19 14.14 16.97 -1.60
C GLY A 19 13.94 16.25 -0.26
N VAL A 20 12.92 15.37 -0.18
CA VAL A 20 12.59 14.64 1.04
C VAL A 20 13.45 13.40 1.17
N ASP A 21 14.05 13.22 2.35
CA ASP A 21 14.76 12.03 2.76
C ASP A 21 13.97 11.28 3.83
N LEU A 22 13.95 9.94 3.77
CA LEU A 22 13.35 9.10 4.79
C LEU A 22 14.12 7.78 4.87
N THR A 23 14.42 7.34 6.09
CA THR A 23 14.98 6.01 6.35
C THR A 23 14.10 5.29 7.36
N VAL A 24 13.82 4.01 7.08
CA VAL A 24 13.02 3.12 7.94
C VAL A 24 13.79 1.82 8.08
N ASP A 25 14.19 1.47 9.28
CA ASP A 25 14.85 0.21 9.56
C ASP A 25 13.84 -0.91 9.82
N LYS A 26 14.34 -2.15 9.83
CA LYS A 26 13.50 -3.31 10.07
C LYS A 26 12.96 -3.31 11.50
N GLY A 27 11.64 -3.30 11.63
CA GLY A 27 10.94 -3.26 12.92
C GLY A 27 10.52 -1.87 13.36
N ASP A 28 10.93 -0.81 12.64
CA ASP A 28 10.53 0.55 12.95
C ASP A 28 9.06 0.83 12.63
N VAL A 29 8.49 1.72 13.41
CA VAL A 29 7.21 2.39 13.12
C VAL A 29 7.50 3.88 12.94
N VAL A 30 7.38 4.37 11.72
CA VAL A 30 7.60 5.78 11.39
C VAL A 30 6.28 6.50 11.19
N VAL A 31 6.09 7.64 11.85
CA VAL A 31 4.90 8.49 11.72
C VAL A 31 5.28 9.78 11.01
N ILE A 32 4.62 10.06 9.88
CA ILE A 32 4.79 11.31 9.13
C ILE A 32 3.71 12.29 9.54
N LEU A 33 4.09 13.37 10.20
CA LEU A 33 3.17 14.42 10.68
C LEU A 33 3.22 15.65 9.77
N GLY A 34 2.10 16.37 9.71
CA GLY A 34 1.99 17.62 8.95
C GLY A 34 0.54 17.94 8.57
N PRO A 35 0.27 19.20 8.16
CA PRO A 35 -1.06 19.64 7.76
C PRO A 35 -1.58 18.89 6.52
N SER A 36 -2.88 19.01 6.25
CA SER A 36 -3.47 18.49 5.03
C SER A 36 -2.80 19.16 3.81
N GLY A 37 -2.53 18.39 2.76
CA GLY A 37 -1.85 18.89 1.56
C GLY A 37 -0.33 19.01 1.65
N SER A 38 0.32 18.69 2.77
CA SER A 38 1.79 18.79 2.91
C SER A 38 2.61 17.69 2.20
N GLY A 39 1.97 16.84 1.40
CA GLY A 39 2.68 15.84 0.60
C GLY A 39 2.86 14.46 1.24
N LYS A 40 2.35 14.21 2.47
CA LYS A 40 2.50 12.90 3.16
C LYS A 40 2.05 11.71 2.31
N THR A 41 0.84 11.78 1.77
CA THR A 41 0.29 10.74 0.90
C THR A 41 1.05 10.65 -0.42
N THR A 42 1.51 11.79 -0.95
CA THR A 42 2.32 11.83 -2.17
C THR A 42 3.64 11.09 -1.95
N LEU A 43 4.32 11.33 -0.82
CA LEU A 43 5.56 10.62 -0.48
C LEU A 43 5.35 9.11 -0.41
N LEU A 44 4.33 8.65 0.33
CA LEU A 44 4.01 7.22 0.42
C LEU A 44 3.68 6.61 -0.94
N ARG A 45 2.94 7.34 -1.79
CA ARG A 45 2.62 6.88 -3.15
C ARG A 45 3.84 6.82 -4.05
N THR A 46 4.79 7.73 -3.92
CA THR A 46 6.04 7.68 -4.71
C THR A 46 6.92 6.51 -4.29
N ILE A 47 6.99 6.19 -3.00
CA ILE A 47 7.73 5.02 -2.48
C ILE A 47 7.21 3.71 -3.09
N ASP A 48 5.88 3.57 -3.22
CA ASP A 48 5.24 2.37 -3.78
C ASP A 48 5.00 2.47 -5.30
N PHE A 49 5.58 3.48 -5.97
CA PHE A 49 5.40 3.74 -7.41
C PHE A 49 3.93 3.89 -7.85
N LEU A 50 3.01 4.22 -6.95
CA LEU A 50 1.63 4.59 -7.28
C LEU A 50 1.57 6.01 -7.85
N GLU A 51 2.61 6.79 -7.61
CA GLU A 51 2.87 8.10 -8.20
C GLU A 51 4.35 8.14 -8.64
N THR A 52 4.64 8.69 -9.81
CA THR A 52 6.02 8.85 -10.28
C THR A 52 6.62 10.10 -9.68
N ALA A 53 7.75 9.99 -8.98
CA ALA A 53 8.51 11.15 -8.52
C ALA A 53 9.20 11.84 -9.71
N ASP A 54 9.48 13.14 -9.58
CA ASP A 54 10.26 13.87 -10.59
C ASP A 54 11.76 13.60 -10.43
N GLN A 55 12.20 13.41 -9.18
CA GLN A 55 13.56 12.98 -8.81
C GLN A 55 13.52 12.17 -7.51
N GLY A 56 14.59 11.44 -7.25
CA GLY A 56 14.81 10.71 -6.02
C GLY A 56 15.25 9.28 -6.25
N GLU A 57 15.88 8.73 -5.23
CA GLU A 57 16.38 7.36 -5.23
C GLU A 57 15.66 6.54 -4.16
N LEU A 58 15.44 5.27 -4.45
CA LEU A 58 14.92 4.28 -3.51
C LEU A 58 15.96 3.18 -3.31
N GLU A 59 16.27 2.91 -2.06
CA GLU A 59 16.95 1.68 -1.62
C GLU A 59 15.97 0.89 -0.74
N PHE A 60 15.64 -0.32 -1.15
CA PHE A 60 14.74 -1.20 -0.41
C PHE A 60 15.31 -2.61 -0.40
N ASP A 61 15.87 -3.01 0.73
CA ASP A 61 16.66 -4.23 0.92
C ASP A 61 17.80 -4.32 -0.12
N ASP A 62 17.68 -5.25 -1.07
CA ASP A 62 18.61 -5.51 -2.19
C ASP A 62 18.30 -4.68 -3.45
N ILE A 63 17.20 -3.92 -3.44
CA ILE A 63 16.75 -3.12 -4.58
C ILE A 63 17.28 -1.70 -4.45
N LYS A 64 17.97 -1.21 -5.49
CA LYS A 64 18.34 0.21 -5.65
C LYS A 64 17.82 0.70 -6.99
N THR A 65 17.08 1.80 -6.99
CA THR A 65 16.46 2.33 -8.21
C THR A 65 16.10 3.79 -8.10
N SER A 66 16.01 4.47 -9.24
CA SER A 66 15.43 5.81 -9.31
C SER A 66 13.91 5.75 -9.16
N LEU A 67 13.32 6.70 -8.43
CA LEU A 67 11.88 6.85 -8.29
C LEU A 67 11.22 7.49 -9.53
N SER A 68 12.02 8.12 -10.40
CA SER A 68 11.53 8.74 -11.64
C SER A 68 11.60 7.84 -12.86
N HIS A 69 12.55 6.89 -12.90
CA HIS A 69 12.86 6.06 -14.08
C HIS A 69 13.05 4.57 -13.75
N ALA A 70 12.26 4.04 -12.84
CA ALA A 70 12.35 2.63 -12.47
C ALA A 70 11.84 1.70 -13.59
N HIS A 71 12.53 0.59 -13.81
CA HIS A 71 12.06 -0.47 -14.72
C HIS A 71 10.81 -1.16 -14.16
N LYS A 72 9.91 -1.58 -15.05
CA LYS A 72 8.66 -2.25 -14.69
C LYS A 72 8.85 -3.45 -13.74
N ASN A 73 9.87 -4.25 -13.98
CA ASN A 73 10.17 -5.42 -13.13
C ASN A 73 10.61 -5.00 -11.72
N THR A 74 11.37 -3.92 -11.60
CA THR A 74 11.78 -3.36 -10.30
C THR A 74 10.56 -2.85 -9.53
N ILE A 75 9.67 -2.11 -10.19
CA ILE A 75 8.40 -1.65 -9.60
C ILE A 75 7.58 -2.84 -9.09
N LEU A 76 7.42 -3.89 -9.89
CA LEU A 76 6.70 -5.09 -9.48
C LEU A 76 7.34 -5.78 -8.28
N ASN A 77 8.67 -5.81 -8.20
CA ASN A 77 9.40 -6.40 -7.07
C ASN A 77 9.21 -5.60 -5.79
N VAL A 78 9.24 -4.26 -5.85
CA VAL A 78 8.93 -3.39 -4.70
C VAL A 78 7.51 -3.64 -4.23
N ARG A 79 6.51 -3.57 -5.13
CA ARG A 79 5.09 -3.78 -4.79
C ARG A 79 4.77 -5.17 -4.25
N ARG A 80 5.56 -6.19 -4.59
CA ARG A 80 5.41 -7.53 -3.99
C ARG A 80 5.89 -7.63 -2.55
N LYS A 81 6.83 -6.75 -2.17
CA LYS A 81 7.41 -6.68 -0.82
C LYS A 81 6.71 -5.65 0.06
N THR A 82 5.83 -4.79 -0.50
CA THR A 82 5.10 -3.75 0.21
C THR A 82 3.61 -4.04 0.28
N GLY A 83 2.93 -3.46 1.27
CA GLY A 83 1.47 -3.41 1.35
C GLY A 83 1.03 -1.95 1.50
N PHE A 84 0.28 -1.43 0.54
CA PHE A 84 -0.25 -0.07 0.60
C PHE A 84 -1.70 -0.07 1.06
N VAL A 85 -1.97 0.55 2.21
CA VAL A 85 -3.33 0.70 2.74
C VAL A 85 -3.85 2.09 2.38
N TYR A 86 -4.92 2.14 1.60
CA TYR A 86 -5.53 3.39 1.15
C TYR A 86 -6.37 4.06 2.25
N GLN A 87 -6.39 5.39 2.24
CA GLN A 87 -7.19 6.18 3.18
C GLN A 87 -8.70 5.92 3.05
N ASN A 88 -9.18 5.64 1.84
CA ASN A 88 -10.59 5.36 1.53
C ASN A 88 -10.89 3.87 1.41
N TYR A 89 -10.06 3.02 2.05
CA TYR A 89 -10.16 1.57 2.11
C TYR A 89 -10.10 0.85 0.75
N ASN A 90 -10.63 1.42 -0.32
CA ASN A 90 -10.67 0.93 -1.70
C ASN A 90 -11.23 -0.50 -1.84
N LEU A 91 -12.21 -0.84 -1.03
CA LEU A 91 -12.89 -2.13 -1.11
C LEU A 91 -13.85 -2.15 -2.30
N PHE A 92 -13.98 -3.31 -2.93
CA PHE A 92 -15.02 -3.56 -3.93
C PHE A 92 -16.38 -3.62 -3.24
N ALA A 93 -17.25 -2.65 -3.51
CA ALA A 93 -18.55 -2.51 -2.85
C ALA A 93 -19.50 -3.70 -3.08
N ASN A 94 -19.32 -4.40 -4.20
CA ASN A 94 -20.11 -5.56 -4.61
C ASN A 94 -19.51 -6.91 -4.19
N LYS A 95 -18.49 -6.91 -3.33
CA LYS A 95 -17.84 -8.10 -2.78
C LYS A 95 -17.90 -8.09 -1.26
N THR A 96 -18.01 -9.27 -0.66
CA THR A 96 -17.94 -9.43 0.79
C THR A 96 -16.53 -9.12 1.32
N ALA A 97 -16.36 -9.04 2.64
CA ALA A 97 -15.04 -8.86 3.27
C ALA A 97 -14.06 -9.97 2.84
N LEU A 98 -14.51 -11.22 2.84
CA LEU A 98 -13.73 -12.37 2.40
C LEU A 98 -13.33 -12.26 0.93
N GLU A 99 -14.28 -11.97 0.06
CA GLU A 99 -14.02 -11.82 -1.39
C GLU A 99 -13.08 -10.66 -1.71
N ASN A 100 -13.14 -9.56 -0.93
CA ASN A 100 -12.20 -8.45 -1.05
C ASN A 100 -10.77 -8.90 -0.75
N VAL A 101 -10.55 -9.65 0.33
CA VAL A 101 -9.22 -10.17 0.69
C VAL A 101 -8.73 -11.20 -0.33
N MET A 102 -9.62 -12.06 -0.83
CA MET A 102 -9.29 -13.07 -1.84
C MET A 102 -8.92 -12.46 -3.21
N GLU A 103 -9.43 -11.28 -3.56
CA GLU A 103 -9.30 -10.71 -4.91
C GLU A 103 -7.85 -10.62 -5.38
N GLY A 104 -6.98 -10.06 -4.55
CA GLY A 104 -5.55 -9.94 -4.87
C GLY A 104 -4.85 -11.29 -5.02
N LEU A 105 -5.26 -12.28 -4.22
CA LEU A 105 -4.70 -13.63 -4.27
C LEU A 105 -5.10 -14.36 -5.56
N VAL A 106 -6.39 -14.34 -5.89
CA VAL A 106 -6.93 -15.08 -7.03
C VAL A 106 -6.61 -14.37 -8.35
N THR A 107 -6.91 -13.06 -8.44
CA THR A 107 -6.83 -12.31 -9.70
C THR A 107 -5.39 -11.93 -10.06
N ALA A 108 -4.62 -11.42 -9.12
CA ALA A 108 -3.26 -10.95 -9.40
C ALA A 108 -2.19 -12.03 -9.22
N ARG A 109 -2.28 -12.84 -8.15
CA ARG A 109 -1.28 -13.84 -7.82
C ARG A 109 -1.59 -15.24 -8.37
N LYS A 110 -2.81 -15.45 -8.92
CA LYS A 110 -3.27 -16.73 -9.48
C LYS A 110 -3.26 -17.89 -8.48
N VAL A 111 -3.46 -17.57 -7.20
CA VAL A 111 -3.56 -18.60 -6.15
C VAL A 111 -4.85 -19.42 -6.37
N PRO A 112 -4.82 -20.75 -6.23
CA PRO A 112 -6.02 -21.59 -6.26
C PRO A 112 -7.05 -21.12 -5.23
N LYS A 113 -8.35 -21.17 -5.59
CA LYS A 113 -9.42 -20.60 -4.77
C LYS A 113 -9.47 -21.18 -3.35
N ASP A 114 -9.28 -22.49 -3.20
CA ASP A 114 -9.33 -23.16 -1.90
C ASP A 114 -8.20 -22.64 -0.97
N LEU A 115 -6.99 -22.52 -1.50
CA LEU A 115 -5.86 -21.95 -0.76
C LEU A 115 -6.05 -20.46 -0.49
N ALA A 116 -6.61 -19.70 -1.44
CA ALA A 116 -6.91 -18.29 -1.26
C ALA A 116 -7.96 -18.08 -0.16
N LEU A 117 -8.94 -18.99 -0.03
CA LEU A 117 -9.95 -18.98 1.03
C LEU A 117 -9.28 -19.14 2.41
N GLU A 118 -8.43 -20.15 2.58
CA GLU A 118 -7.73 -20.39 3.83
C GLU A 118 -6.86 -19.20 4.25
N ILE A 119 -6.10 -18.63 3.30
CA ILE A 119 -5.26 -17.44 3.53
C ILE A 119 -6.10 -16.24 3.94
N ALA A 120 -7.22 -16.00 3.23
CA ALA A 120 -8.10 -14.87 3.49
C ALA A 120 -8.82 -14.98 4.85
N GLU A 121 -9.33 -16.17 5.21
CA GLU A 121 -9.92 -16.40 6.54
C GLU A 121 -8.90 -16.21 7.66
N HIS A 122 -7.66 -16.68 7.46
CA HIS A 122 -6.59 -16.45 8.42
C HIS A 122 -6.24 -14.96 8.57
N ALA A 123 -6.21 -14.22 7.47
CA ALA A 123 -5.97 -12.78 7.47
C ALA A 123 -7.11 -12.03 8.19
N LEU A 124 -8.37 -12.34 7.88
CA LEU A 124 -9.53 -11.76 8.58
C LEU A 124 -9.54 -12.09 10.07
N LYS A 125 -9.14 -13.30 10.46
CA LYS A 125 -8.98 -13.68 11.86
C LYS A 125 -7.96 -12.81 12.58
N LYS A 126 -6.80 -12.53 11.95
CA LYS A 126 -5.75 -11.66 12.52
C LYS A 126 -6.24 -10.23 12.80
N VAL A 127 -7.13 -9.70 11.95
CA VAL A 127 -7.68 -8.36 12.13
C VAL A 127 -9.02 -8.36 12.92
N GLY A 128 -9.45 -9.52 13.45
CA GLY A 128 -10.65 -9.66 14.28
C GLY A 128 -11.96 -9.46 13.53
N LEU A 129 -12.04 -9.96 12.27
CA LEU A 129 -13.21 -9.82 11.41
C LEU A 129 -13.68 -11.13 10.75
N LEU A 130 -13.25 -12.28 11.27
CA LEU A 130 -13.67 -13.57 10.71
C LEU A 130 -15.19 -13.78 10.80
N ASP A 131 -15.81 -13.31 11.88
CA ASP A 131 -17.28 -13.34 12.09
C ASP A 131 -18.05 -12.42 11.15
N ARG A 132 -17.37 -11.53 10.43
CA ARG A 132 -17.90 -10.57 9.46
C ARG A 132 -17.47 -10.87 8.02
N LYS A 133 -16.93 -12.06 7.76
CA LYS A 133 -16.38 -12.44 6.46
C LYS A 133 -17.36 -12.30 5.30
N ASP A 134 -18.65 -12.54 5.56
CA ASP A 134 -19.72 -12.51 4.57
C ASP A 134 -20.43 -11.14 4.46
N PHE A 135 -19.95 -10.13 5.21
CA PHE A 135 -20.52 -8.77 5.19
C PHE A 135 -19.96 -7.98 4.01
N TYR A 136 -20.83 -7.21 3.36
CA TYR A 136 -20.43 -6.22 2.36
C TYR A 136 -19.87 -4.96 3.02
N PRO A 137 -19.04 -4.16 2.32
CA PRO A 137 -18.49 -2.92 2.85
C PRO A 137 -19.54 -1.97 3.45
N SER A 138 -20.72 -1.87 2.86
CA SER A 138 -21.84 -1.05 3.36
C SER A 138 -22.38 -1.49 4.73
N GLN A 139 -22.11 -2.70 5.14
CA GLN A 139 -22.52 -3.28 6.42
C GLN A 139 -21.42 -3.18 7.50
N LEU A 140 -20.25 -2.67 7.12
CA LEU A 140 -19.08 -2.54 7.98
C LEU A 140 -18.85 -1.08 8.37
N SER A 141 -18.45 -0.85 9.62
CA SER A 141 -17.99 0.47 10.05
C SER A 141 -16.70 0.86 9.32
N GLY A 142 -16.35 2.16 9.29
CA GLY A 142 -15.12 2.63 8.64
C GLY A 142 -13.86 1.94 9.18
N GLY A 143 -13.77 1.75 10.50
CA GLY A 143 -12.64 1.01 11.10
C GLY A 143 -12.63 -0.49 10.74
N GLN A 144 -13.80 -1.11 10.52
CA GLN A 144 -13.88 -2.48 10.03
C GLN A 144 -13.45 -2.56 8.56
N GLN A 145 -13.93 -1.63 7.71
CA GLN A 145 -13.51 -1.55 6.31
C GLN A 145 -11.98 -1.36 6.18
N GLN A 146 -11.39 -0.51 7.03
CA GLN A 146 -9.95 -0.32 7.07
C GLN A 146 -9.21 -1.61 7.42
N ARG A 147 -9.70 -2.37 8.42
CA ARG A 147 -9.11 -3.66 8.79
C ARG A 147 -9.26 -4.71 7.69
N VAL A 148 -10.36 -4.71 6.91
CA VAL A 148 -10.45 -5.54 5.70
C VAL A 148 -9.40 -5.13 4.66
N GLY A 149 -9.15 -3.83 4.49
CA GLY A 149 -8.10 -3.32 3.59
C GLY A 149 -6.67 -3.64 4.05
N ILE A 150 -6.47 -3.96 5.33
CA ILE A 150 -5.18 -4.41 5.89
C ILE A 150 -5.01 -5.92 5.72
N ALA A 151 -6.09 -6.68 5.76
CA ALA A 151 -6.09 -8.14 5.63
C ALA A 151 -5.74 -8.59 4.22
#